data_8550a034850eddc5dfca66b34daad6cb
#
_entry.id   8550a034850eddc5dfca66b34daad6cb
#
_cell.length_a   1.000
_cell.length_b   1.000
_cell.length_c   1.000
_cell.angle_alpha   90.00
_cell.angle_beta   90.00
_cell.angle_gamma   90.00
#
_symmetry.space_group_name_H-M   'P 1'
#
loop_
_entity.id
_entity.type
_entity.pdbx_description
1 polymer ?
#
loop_
_entity_poly.entity_id
_entity_poly.type
_entity_poly.pdbx_seq_one_letter_code
_entity_poly.pdbx_strand_id
1 'polypeptide(L)'
;MKSKVFAGIALLGAMTLAATACSGGSGGGGDDDTITVGFAQTGSESGWRSANTESMKAAFSEDEGFELIFNAADNDPAAQISAVRDFISRGVDAIVVAPIVEDGWDDVLQEASDADIPVILEDRTVTAPEDLYAAWVGLDFTKEGVMAGEWAAEAFGDTPTKMVVLEGTTGSAPANDRAEGFAQAIEGTGIETIDSQTGDFTRDGGKTVMEGFIQKYGIEGIDLLYAHNDDMALGAIEAIEAAGGVPGQDIQIVSIDAVKDGMQALIDGKINFIVECNPLLGDLAAGLVRDVLAGEDVEKTHFVEDQTFTQEQAAEVIDSRAY
;
A
#
# COMPACT_ATOMS: atom_id res chain seq x y z
N MET A 1 -45.43 -94.66 27.86
CA MET A 1 -45.66 -94.35 29.29
C MET A 1 -45.63 -92.86 29.55
N LYS A 2 -46.74 -92.39 29.98
CA LYS A 2 -46.94 -91.19 30.82
C LYS A 2 -46.37 -89.90 30.26
N SER A 3 -47.17 -88.95 29.73
CA SER A 3 -48.23 -88.18 30.45
C SER A 3 -47.67 -86.82 30.96
N LYS A 4 -48.14 -85.80 30.52
CA LYS A 4 -49.11 -84.77 30.89
C LYS A 4 -48.47 -83.37 30.65
N VAL A 5 -49.07 -82.47 30.00
CA VAL A 5 -50.30 -81.68 30.18
C VAL A 5 -50.03 -80.26 30.71
N PHE A 6 -50.64 -79.29 30.03
CA PHE A 6 -51.07 -77.94 30.41
C PHE A 6 -49.97 -76.88 30.64
N ALA A 7 -50.15 -75.61 30.38
CA ALA A 7 -51.20 -74.67 30.03
C ALA A 7 -50.48 -73.45 29.42
N GLY A 8 -50.92 -72.83 28.48
CA GLY A 8 -51.79 -71.77 28.16
C GLY A 8 -51.69 -70.50 29.02
N ILE A 9 -51.21 -69.46 28.50
CA ILE A 9 -51.68 -68.11 28.82
C ILE A 9 -51.22 -67.17 27.66
N ALA A 10 -52.20 -66.56 27.07
CA ALA A 10 -52.06 -65.44 26.13
C ALA A 10 -51.65 -64.16 26.87
N LEU A 11 -50.75 -63.41 26.36
CA LEU A 11 -50.64 -62.02 26.75
C LEU A 11 -50.27 -61.14 25.52
N LEU A 12 -51.10 -60.21 25.40
CA LEU A 12 -51.19 -59.07 24.47
C LEU A 12 -49.86 -58.53 23.99
N GLY A 13 -49.95 -58.10 22.76
CA GLY A 13 -49.00 -57.34 22.03
C GLY A 13 -48.47 -56.05 22.62
N ALA A 14 -47.26 -55.80 22.34
CA ALA A 14 -46.74 -54.47 22.26
C ALA A 14 -45.97 -54.40 20.94
N MET A 15 -46.63 -53.86 19.92
CA MET A 15 -45.98 -53.39 18.70
C MET A 15 -45.12 -52.18 19.08
N THR A 16 -43.85 -52.40 19.33
CA THR A 16 -42.87 -51.33 19.28
C THR A 16 -42.56 -51.03 17.82
N LEU A 17 -43.14 -49.95 17.32
CA LEU A 17 -42.64 -49.32 16.09
C LEU A 17 -41.22 -48.89 16.40
N ALA A 18 -40.24 -49.60 15.87
CA ALA A 18 -38.90 -49.07 15.66
C ALA A 18 -38.99 -47.99 14.58
N ALA A 19 -39.10 -46.76 15.03
CA ALA A 19 -38.80 -45.63 14.15
C ALA A 19 -37.33 -45.75 13.78
N THR A 20 -37.03 -46.31 12.57
CA THR A 20 -35.79 -46.08 11.90
C THR A 20 -35.71 -44.60 11.59
N ALA A 21 -35.13 -43.82 12.52
CA ALA A 21 -34.60 -42.52 12.22
C ALA A 21 -33.55 -42.77 11.11
N CYS A 22 -33.94 -42.50 9.86
CA CYS A 22 -32.97 -42.15 8.84
C CYS A 22 -32.26 -40.89 9.40
N SER A 23 -31.13 -41.13 10.03
CA SER A 23 -30.10 -40.13 10.16
C SER A 23 -29.74 -39.77 8.73
N GLY A 24 -30.40 -38.75 8.21
CA GLY A 24 -29.94 -38.03 7.04
C GLY A 24 -28.51 -37.66 7.40
N GLY A 25 -27.55 -38.18 6.63
CA GLY A 25 -26.20 -37.70 6.66
C GLY A 25 -26.31 -36.16 6.49
N SER A 26 -26.01 -35.46 7.55
CA SER A 26 -25.50 -34.13 7.41
C SER A 26 -24.33 -34.27 6.47
N GLY A 27 -24.52 -33.86 5.23
CA GLY A 27 -23.41 -33.47 4.40
C GLY A 27 -22.58 -32.56 5.32
N GLY A 28 -21.35 -32.89 5.51
CA GLY A 28 -20.39 -31.99 6.07
C GLY A 28 -20.48 -30.73 5.22
N GLY A 29 -21.09 -29.68 5.76
CA GLY A 29 -20.66 -28.36 5.50
C GLY A 29 -19.22 -28.39 6.01
N GLY A 30 -18.25 -28.42 5.12
CA GLY A 30 -17.00 -27.82 5.43
C GLY A 30 -17.40 -26.41 5.83
N ASP A 31 -17.17 -26.01 7.06
CA ASP A 31 -16.99 -24.63 7.36
C ASP A 31 -15.86 -24.23 6.42
N ASP A 32 -16.18 -23.54 5.33
CA ASP A 32 -15.20 -22.81 4.55
C ASP A 32 -14.80 -21.65 5.46
N ASP A 33 -13.78 -21.90 6.30
CA ASP A 33 -13.15 -20.88 7.13
C ASP A 33 -12.36 -19.86 6.25
N THR A 34 -12.63 -19.85 4.93
CA THR A 34 -11.97 -18.96 3.96
C THR A 34 -12.54 -17.55 4.09
N ILE A 35 -11.69 -16.60 4.39
CA ILE A 35 -12.06 -15.17 4.49
C ILE A 35 -12.00 -14.56 3.10
N THR A 36 -13.11 -14.00 2.62
CA THR A 36 -13.18 -13.29 1.33
C THR A 36 -12.82 -11.82 1.52
N VAL A 37 -11.76 -11.36 0.88
CA VAL A 37 -11.26 -9.98 0.98
C VAL A 37 -11.31 -9.30 -0.37
N GLY A 38 -11.93 -8.11 -0.43
CA GLY A 38 -11.82 -7.21 -1.57
C GLY A 38 -10.61 -6.30 -1.41
N PHE A 39 -9.66 -6.28 -2.35
CA PHE A 39 -8.55 -5.34 -2.34
C PHE A 39 -8.61 -4.38 -3.53
N ALA A 40 -8.84 -3.08 -3.23
CA ALA A 40 -8.86 -1.99 -4.20
C ALA A 40 -7.51 -1.27 -4.21
N GLN A 41 -6.65 -1.65 -5.17
CA GLN A 41 -5.33 -1.06 -5.39
C GLN A 41 -5.43 0.21 -6.26
N THR A 42 -4.45 1.11 -6.14
CA THR A 42 -4.33 2.32 -6.97
C THR A 42 -4.15 1.99 -8.45
N GLY A 43 -3.11 1.25 -8.78
CA GLY A 43 -2.72 0.89 -10.15
C GLY A 43 -1.47 0.01 -10.15
N SER A 44 -0.61 0.26 -11.13
CA SER A 44 0.71 -0.38 -11.28
C SER A 44 1.73 0.66 -11.77
N GLU A 45 1.65 1.86 -11.21
CA GLU A 45 2.34 3.05 -11.65
C GLU A 45 3.86 3.02 -11.42
N SER A 46 4.34 2.20 -10.49
CA SER A 46 5.74 2.18 -10.06
C SER A 46 6.24 0.79 -9.70
N GLY A 47 7.56 0.65 -9.59
CA GLY A 47 8.20 -0.56 -9.04
C GLY A 47 7.77 -0.83 -7.60
N TRP A 48 7.65 0.22 -6.79
CA TRP A 48 7.15 0.15 -5.42
C TRP A 48 5.73 -0.43 -5.38
N ARG A 49 4.81 0.10 -6.19
CA ARG A 49 3.42 -0.37 -6.25
C ARG A 49 3.31 -1.83 -6.69
N SER A 50 4.17 -2.24 -7.60
CA SER A 50 4.24 -3.64 -8.04
C SER A 50 4.67 -4.57 -6.90
N ALA A 51 5.69 -4.19 -6.13
CA ALA A 51 6.16 -4.96 -4.97
C ALA A 51 5.09 -5.00 -3.85
N ASN A 52 4.41 -3.88 -3.58
CA ASN A 52 3.30 -3.81 -2.65
C ASN A 52 2.15 -4.75 -3.07
N THR A 53 1.74 -4.72 -4.33
CA THR A 53 0.71 -5.61 -4.86
C THR A 53 1.07 -7.09 -4.70
N GLU A 54 2.32 -7.48 -4.97
CA GLU A 54 2.78 -8.85 -4.78
C GLU A 54 2.80 -9.25 -3.29
N SER A 55 3.22 -8.34 -2.40
CA SER A 55 3.15 -8.55 -0.94
C SER A 55 1.70 -8.81 -0.48
N MET A 56 0.77 -7.98 -0.93
CA MET A 56 -0.65 -8.11 -0.59
C MET A 56 -1.23 -9.43 -1.13
N LYS A 57 -0.97 -9.78 -2.40
CA LYS A 57 -1.44 -11.05 -2.98
C LYS A 57 -0.87 -12.28 -2.30
N ALA A 58 0.37 -12.22 -1.85
CA ALA A 58 0.99 -13.32 -1.11
C ALA A 58 0.31 -13.53 0.25
N ALA A 59 0.10 -12.45 1.01
CA ALA A 59 -0.50 -12.50 2.33
C ALA A 59 -2.00 -12.84 2.33
N PHE A 60 -2.71 -12.48 1.25
CA PHE A 60 -4.14 -12.79 1.06
C PHE A 60 -4.36 -13.96 0.10
N SER A 61 -3.46 -14.95 0.10
CA SER A 61 -3.56 -16.14 -0.74
C SER A 61 -4.47 -17.22 -0.14
N GLU A 62 -4.90 -18.19 -0.99
CA GLU A 62 -5.66 -19.36 -0.55
C GLU A 62 -4.89 -20.21 0.46
N ASP A 63 -3.57 -20.32 0.31
CA ASP A 63 -2.71 -21.06 1.25
C ASP A 63 -2.71 -20.43 2.65
N GLU A 64 -2.98 -19.12 2.72
CA GLU A 64 -3.15 -18.35 3.96
C GLU A 64 -4.61 -18.29 4.43
N GLY A 65 -5.54 -18.99 3.79
CA GLY A 65 -6.96 -19.05 4.18
C GLY A 65 -7.80 -17.88 3.71
N PHE A 66 -7.40 -17.19 2.64
CA PHE A 66 -8.15 -16.09 2.04
C PHE A 66 -8.61 -16.39 0.61
N GLU A 67 -9.74 -15.80 0.23
CA GLU A 67 -10.15 -15.60 -1.15
C GLU A 67 -10.01 -14.12 -1.49
N LEU A 68 -9.02 -13.76 -2.31
CA LEU A 68 -8.73 -12.36 -2.66
C LEU A 68 -9.46 -11.96 -3.95
N ILE A 69 -10.33 -10.96 -3.86
CA ILE A 69 -10.92 -10.27 -5.01
C ILE A 69 -10.13 -9.00 -5.25
N PHE A 70 -9.17 -9.06 -6.19
CA PHE A 70 -8.26 -7.96 -6.50
C PHE A 70 -8.80 -7.07 -7.61
N ASN A 71 -8.74 -5.75 -7.42
CA ASN A 71 -9.02 -4.73 -8.43
C ASN A 71 -7.93 -3.65 -8.41
N ALA A 72 -7.34 -3.37 -9.57
CA ALA A 72 -6.48 -2.21 -9.78
C ALA A 72 -7.26 -1.15 -10.56
N ALA A 73 -7.30 0.07 -10.02
CA ALA A 73 -8.14 1.14 -10.56
C ALA A 73 -7.45 2.00 -11.63
N ASP A 74 -6.21 1.66 -12.02
CA ASP A 74 -5.43 2.37 -13.05
C ASP A 74 -5.35 3.89 -12.81
N ASN A 75 -5.18 4.29 -11.53
CA ASN A 75 -5.16 5.68 -11.06
C ASN A 75 -6.45 6.49 -11.35
N ASP A 76 -7.58 5.82 -11.50
CA ASP A 76 -8.91 6.46 -11.60
C ASP A 76 -9.64 6.38 -10.25
N PRO A 77 -9.78 7.49 -9.49
CA PRO A 77 -10.45 7.49 -8.20
C PRO A 77 -11.92 7.05 -8.27
N ALA A 78 -12.63 7.37 -9.36
CA ALA A 78 -14.03 6.96 -9.54
C ALA A 78 -14.14 5.45 -9.78
N ALA A 79 -13.21 4.87 -10.54
CA ALA A 79 -13.11 3.42 -10.72
C ALA A 79 -12.81 2.71 -9.40
N GLN A 80 -11.93 3.28 -8.57
CA GLN A 80 -11.60 2.71 -7.26
C GLN A 80 -12.79 2.69 -6.30
N ILE A 81 -13.52 3.80 -6.19
CA ILE A 81 -14.77 3.88 -5.41
C ILE A 81 -15.81 2.87 -5.93
N SER A 82 -15.91 2.71 -7.27
CA SER A 82 -16.81 1.72 -7.86
C SER A 82 -16.42 0.28 -7.53
N ALA A 83 -15.13 -0.03 -7.46
CA ALA A 83 -14.62 -1.34 -7.04
C ALA A 83 -14.98 -1.65 -5.59
N VAL A 84 -14.86 -0.69 -4.68
CA VAL A 84 -15.25 -0.85 -3.27
C VAL A 84 -16.76 -1.13 -3.16
N ARG A 85 -17.62 -0.42 -3.93
CA ARG A 85 -19.06 -0.71 -3.99
C ARG A 85 -19.38 -2.10 -4.54
N ASP A 86 -18.61 -2.60 -5.52
CA ASP A 86 -18.74 -3.96 -6.01
C ASP A 86 -18.40 -4.99 -4.91
N PHE A 87 -17.36 -4.76 -4.12
CA PHE A 87 -17.02 -5.62 -2.98
C PHE A 87 -18.13 -5.63 -1.93
N ILE A 88 -18.69 -4.46 -1.57
CA ILE A 88 -19.84 -4.35 -0.65
C ILE A 88 -21.04 -5.15 -1.22
N SER A 89 -21.35 -4.98 -2.50
CA SER A 89 -22.45 -5.70 -3.16
C SER A 89 -22.27 -7.22 -3.18
N ARG A 90 -21.04 -7.69 -3.23
CA ARG A 90 -20.70 -9.13 -3.17
C ARG A 90 -20.77 -9.69 -1.76
N GLY A 91 -20.78 -8.83 -0.73
CA GLY A 91 -20.76 -9.24 0.66
C GLY A 91 -19.45 -9.90 1.06
N VAL A 92 -18.33 -9.29 0.71
CA VAL A 92 -17.00 -9.75 1.17
C VAL A 92 -16.90 -9.61 2.69
N ASP A 93 -16.03 -10.39 3.34
CA ASP A 93 -15.87 -10.34 4.79
C ASP A 93 -15.09 -9.10 5.26
N ALA A 94 -14.16 -8.60 4.43
CA ALA A 94 -13.44 -7.37 4.69
C ALA A 94 -13.01 -6.70 3.38
N ILE A 95 -12.74 -5.40 3.45
CA ILE A 95 -12.19 -4.62 2.35
C ILE A 95 -10.85 -4.04 2.76
N VAL A 96 -9.85 -4.16 1.89
CA VAL A 96 -8.58 -3.44 1.99
C VAL A 96 -8.51 -2.45 0.84
N VAL A 97 -8.03 -1.23 1.11
CA VAL A 97 -7.93 -0.21 0.09
C VAL A 97 -6.67 0.65 0.27
N ALA A 98 -5.93 0.86 -0.83
CA ALA A 98 -4.87 1.86 -0.95
C ALA A 98 -5.45 3.08 -1.70
N PRO A 99 -5.91 4.14 -1.03
CA PRO A 99 -6.63 5.24 -1.66
C PRO A 99 -5.77 5.99 -2.70
N ILE A 100 -6.33 6.26 -3.89
CA ILE A 100 -5.62 7.06 -4.91
C ILE A 100 -5.47 8.50 -4.43
N VAL A 101 -6.56 9.07 -3.90
CA VAL A 101 -6.63 10.43 -3.34
C VAL A 101 -7.27 10.38 -1.95
N GLU A 102 -7.03 11.41 -1.13
CA GLU A 102 -7.53 11.44 0.24
C GLU A 102 -9.02 11.75 0.33
N ASP A 103 -9.55 12.53 -0.61
CA ASP A 103 -10.93 13.05 -0.58
C ASP A 103 -11.94 12.11 -1.25
N GLY A 104 -13.22 12.21 -0.83
CA GLY A 104 -14.35 11.58 -1.51
C GLY A 104 -14.70 10.17 -1.02
N TRP A 105 -14.18 9.76 0.12
CA TRP A 105 -14.36 8.42 0.69
C TRP A 105 -15.55 8.28 1.65
N ASP A 106 -16.07 9.40 2.18
CA ASP A 106 -17.10 9.41 3.24
C ASP A 106 -18.29 8.51 2.91
N ASP A 107 -18.88 8.68 1.72
CA ASP A 107 -20.10 7.95 1.33
C ASP A 107 -19.84 6.44 1.22
N VAL A 108 -18.78 6.02 0.54
CA VAL A 108 -18.51 4.60 0.29
C VAL A 108 -18.03 3.88 1.56
N LEU A 109 -17.29 4.55 2.44
CA LEU A 109 -16.92 4.00 3.74
C LEU A 109 -18.14 3.87 4.65
N GLN A 110 -19.08 4.83 4.60
CA GLN A 110 -20.36 4.70 5.29
C GLN A 110 -21.19 3.54 4.72
N GLU A 111 -21.23 3.36 3.38
CA GLU A 111 -21.90 2.21 2.74
C GLU A 111 -21.31 0.86 3.23
N ALA A 112 -19.98 0.75 3.39
CA ALA A 112 -19.33 -0.43 3.95
C ALA A 112 -19.69 -0.65 5.43
N SER A 113 -19.67 0.41 6.23
CA SER A 113 -20.08 0.39 7.65
C SER A 113 -21.54 -0.02 7.81
N ASP A 114 -22.46 0.49 6.99
CA ASP A 114 -23.89 0.13 7.02
C ASP A 114 -24.14 -1.34 6.61
N ALA A 115 -23.18 -1.94 5.87
CA ALA A 115 -23.19 -3.35 5.51
C ALA A 115 -22.46 -4.27 6.52
N ASP A 116 -21.97 -3.73 7.65
CA ASP A 116 -21.15 -4.41 8.64
C ASP A 116 -19.85 -5.01 8.03
N ILE A 117 -19.29 -4.40 6.97
CA ILE A 117 -18.04 -4.84 6.34
C ILE A 117 -16.89 -3.92 6.79
N PRO A 118 -15.92 -4.43 7.57
CA PRO A 118 -14.78 -3.63 8.00
C PRO A 118 -13.87 -3.25 6.83
N VAL A 119 -13.35 -2.02 6.88
CA VAL A 119 -12.38 -1.51 5.92
C VAL A 119 -11.05 -1.30 6.62
N ILE A 120 -9.98 -1.83 6.03
CA ILE A 120 -8.59 -1.55 6.40
C ILE A 120 -8.00 -0.65 5.32
N LEU A 121 -7.51 0.53 5.72
CA LEU A 121 -6.71 1.36 4.84
C LEU A 121 -5.27 0.83 4.82
N GLU A 122 -4.67 0.81 3.65
CA GLU A 122 -3.32 0.33 3.43
C GLU A 122 -2.52 1.38 2.67
N ASP A 123 -1.22 1.55 2.99
CA ASP A 123 -0.32 2.54 2.39
C ASP A 123 -0.83 3.97 2.65
N ARG A 124 -1.86 4.42 1.95
CA ARG A 124 -2.36 5.79 1.94
C ARG A 124 -3.55 6.00 2.87
N THR A 125 -3.72 7.24 3.34
CA THR A 125 -4.82 7.65 4.21
C THR A 125 -5.92 8.39 3.44
N VAL A 126 -7.00 8.70 4.15
CA VAL A 126 -8.15 9.47 3.66
C VAL A 126 -8.51 10.59 4.63
N THR A 127 -9.23 11.62 4.15
CA THR A 127 -9.77 12.71 4.99
C THR A 127 -11.09 12.33 5.68
N ALA A 128 -11.66 11.16 5.34
CA ALA A 128 -12.90 10.68 5.95
C ALA A 128 -12.74 10.44 7.46
N PRO A 129 -13.84 10.52 8.25
CA PRO A 129 -13.82 10.26 9.68
C PRO A 129 -13.23 8.89 10.03
N GLU A 130 -12.37 8.84 11.06
CA GLU A 130 -11.67 7.62 11.47
C GLU A 130 -12.59 6.49 11.94
N ASP A 131 -13.81 6.78 12.35
CA ASP A 131 -14.81 5.79 12.75
C ASP A 131 -15.42 5.02 11.58
N LEU A 132 -15.17 5.45 10.33
CA LEU A 132 -15.64 4.78 9.12
C LEU A 132 -14.73 3.66 8.61
N TYR A 133 -13.54 3.49 9.16
CA TYR A 133 -12.64 2.37 8.85
C TYR A 133 -12.11 1.72 10.13
N ALA A 134 -11.75 0.46 10.07
CA ALA A 134 -11.31 -0.30 11.25
C ALA A 134 -9.90 0.07 11.69
N ALA A 135 -8.95 0.05 10.77
CA ALA A 135 -7.55 0.40 11.00
C ALA A 135 -6.89 0.91 9.72
N TRP A 136 -5.71 1.48 9.88
CA TRP A 136 -4.79 1.83 8.81
C TRP A 136 -3.40 1.25 9.09
N VAL A 137 -2.75 0.70 8.06
CA VAL A 137 -1.36 0.25 8.08
C VAL A 137 -0.59 0.91 6.96
N GLY A 138 0.52 1.54 7.27
CA GLY A 138 1.31 2.27 6.27
C GLY A 138 2.56 2.92 6.86
N LEU A 139 2.97 4.01 6.26
CA LEU A 139 4.23 4.69 6.49
C LEU A 139 4.00 6.15 6.87
N ASP A 140 4.94 6.75 7.58
CA ASP A 140 4.87 8.16 7.96
C ASP A 140 5.47 9.04 6.85
N PHE A 141 4.64 9.39 5.86
CA PHE A 141 5.06 10.17 4.70
C PHE A 141 5.60 11.56 5.06
N THR A 142 5.08 12.19 6.13
CA THR A 142 5.64 13.45 6.64
C THR A 142 7.07 13.23 7.14
N LYS A 143 7.31 12.14 7.89
CA LYS A 143 8.66 11.78 8.38
C LYS A 143 9.60 11.46 7.22
N GLU A 144 9.13 10.75 6.18
CA GLU A 144 9.94 10.52 4.98
C GLU A 144 10.37 11.83 4.31
N GLY A 145 9.43 12.78 4.16
CA GLY A 145 9.72 14.13 3.67
C GLY A 145 10.73 14.86 4.53
N VAL A 146 10.58 14.79 5.87
CA VAL A 146 11.53 15.40 6.82
C VAL A 146 12.93 14.77 6.65
N MET A 147 13.06 13.45 6.59
CA MET A 147 14.36 12.78 6.43
C MET A 147 15.05 13.16 5.11
N ALA A 148 14.30 13.29 4.02
CA ALA A 148 14.82 13.75 2.72
C ALA A 148 15.27 15.23 2.80
N GLY A 149 14.49 16.07 3.45
CA GLY A 149 14.80 17.48 3.64
C GLY A 149 15.97 17.73 4.59
N GLU A 150 16.10 16.96 5.67
CA GLU A 150 17.27 17.02 6.59
C GLU A 150 18.56 16.72 5.86
N TRP A 151 18.58 15.69 4.99
CA TRP A 151 19.73 15.44 4.14
C TRP A 151 20.06 16.63 3.24
N ALA A 152 19.04 17.23 2.59
CA ALA A 152 19.24 18.39 1.73
C ALA A 152 19.74 19.61 2.52
N ALA A 153 19.19 19.85 3.72
CA ALA A 153 19.63 20.93 4.62
C ALA A 153 21.08 20.73 5.07
N GLU A 154 21.50 19.50 5.35
CA GLU A 154 22.90 19.18 5.70
C GLU A 154 23.84 19.37 4.50
N ALA A 155 23.42 18.94 3.30
CA ALA A 155 24.24 19.01 2.09
C ALA A 155 24.46 20.45 1.59
N PHE A 156 23.45 21.29 1.67
CA PHE A 156 23.45 22.62 1.05
C PHE A 156 23.54 23.78 2.08
N GLY A 157 22.94 23.61 3.27
CA GLY A 157 22.95 24.64 4.32
C GLY A 157 22.43 25.99 3.85
N ASP A 158 23.22 27.05 4.11
CA ASP A 158 22.90 28.43 3.69
C ASP A 158 23.30 28.74 2.23
N THR A 159 23.82 27.76 1.48
CA THR A 159 24.19 27.96 0.08
C THR A 159 22.94 28.20 -0.78
N PRO A 160 22.88 29.29 -1.56
CA PRO A 160 21.77 29.50 -2.48
C PRO A 160 21.63 28.32 -3.45
N THR A 161 20.54 27.58 -3.32
CA THR A 161 20.30 26.31 -4.03
C THR A 161 18.94 26.35 -4.70
N LYS A 162 18.90 26.14 -6.00
CA LYS A 162 17.67 26.11 -6.79
C LYS A 162 17.19 24.67 -6.92
N MET A 163 16.06 24.40 -6.31
CA MET A 163 15.44 23.09 -6.29
C MET A 163 14.23 23.03 -7.21
N VAL A 164 14.08 21.90 -7.91
CA VAL A 164 12.83 21.51 -8.56
C VAL A 164 12.27 20.26 -7.88
N VAL A 165 10.94 20.11 -7.91
CA VAL A 165 10.25 18.99 -7.26
C VAL A 165 9.43 18.20 -8.28
N LEU A 166 9.60 16.89 -8.27
CA LEU A 166 8.72 15.92 -8.93
C LEU A 166 7.75 15.38 -7.89
N GLU A 167 6.52 15.88 -7.91
CA GLU A 167 5.47 15.47 -6.99
C GLU A 167 4.79 14.18 -7.45
N GLY A 168 4.26 13.43 -6.50
CA GLY A 168 3.39 12.31 -6.77
C GLY A 168 2.01 12.71 -7.28
N THR A 169 1.08 11.76 -7.30
CA THR A 169 -0.31 11.98 -7.73
C THR A 169 -0.96 13.07 -6.89
N THR A 170 -1.46 14.10 -7.57
CA THR A 170 -2.07 15.26 -6.91
C THR A 170 -3.25 14.83 -6.03
N GLY A 171 -3.23 15.25 -4.76
CA GLY A 171 -4.28 14.95 -3.78
C GLY A 171 -4.13 13.60 -3.10
N SER A 172 -3.03 12.88 -3.32
CA SER A 172 -2.69 11.68 -2.55
C SER A 172 -1.95 12.05 -1.26
N ALA A 173 -2.17 11.28 -0.19
CA ALA A 173 -1.48 11.47 1.09
C ALA A 173 0.06 11.53 0.93
N PRO A 174 0.74 10.57 0.26
CA PRO A 174 2.19 10.63 0.13
C PRO A 174 2.69 11.85 -0.65
N ALA A 175 1.93 12.40 -1.61
CA ALA A 175 2.35 13.62 -2.30
C ALA A 175 2.26 14.85 -1.38
N ASN A 176 1.17 14.97 -0.61
CA ASN A 176 0.94 16.10 0.29
C ASN A 176 1.91 16.08 1.47
N ASP A 177 2.01 14.94 2.16
CA ASP A 177 2.77 14.80 3.39
C ASP A 177 4.29 14.86 3.18
N ARG A 178 4.79 14.23 2.09
CA ARG A 178 6.22 14.33 1.70
C ARG A 178 6.61 15.76 1.34
N ALA A 179 5.74 16.49 0.65
CA ALA A 179 5.97 17.90 0.35
C ALA A 179 6.01 18.75 1.64
N GLU A 180 5.06 18.55 2.57
CA GLU A 180 5.01 19.25 3.85
C GLU A 180 6.25 18.96 4.69
N GLY A 181 6.60 17.68 4.88
CA GLY A 181 7.75 17.26 5.70
C GLY A 181 9.06 17.81 5.15
N PHE A 182 9.27 17.75 3.83
CA PHE A 182 10.46 18.30 3.20
C PHE A 182 10.57 19.82 3.41
N ALA A 183 9.46 20.56 3.17
CA ALA A 183 9.43 22.00 3.35
C ALA A 183 9.74 22.41 4.80
N GLN A 184 9.25 21.66 5.80
CA GLN A 184 9.57 21.90 7.22
C GLN A 184 11.08 21.76 7.48
N ALA A 185 11.71 20.71 6.94
CA ALA A 185 13.10 20.40 7.19
C ALA A 185 14.09 21.40 6.56
N ILE A 186 13.73 22.00 5.43
CA ILE A 186 14.57 23.02 4.74
C ILE A 186 14.30 24.44 5.19
N GLU A 187 13.38 24.67 6.15
CA GLU A 187 13.06 26.02 6.62
C GLU A 187 14.30 26.71 7.19
N GLY A 188 14.59 27.91 6.69
CA GLY A 188 15.75 28.72 7.12
C GLY A 188 17.06 28.35 6.42
N THR A 189 17.08 27.43 5.46
CA THR A 189 18.24 27.14 4.60
C THR A 189 18.29 28.04 3.37
N GLY A 190 19.33 27.90 2.54
CA GLY A 190 19.47 28.58 1.24
C GLY A 190 18.71 27.89 0.10
N ILE A 191 17.95 26.82 0.36
CA ILE A 191 17.25 26.06 -0.67
C ILE A 191 15.95 26.76 -1.06
N GLU A 192 15.79 27.04 -2.36
CA GLU A 192 14.59 27.67 -2.93
C GLU A 192 13.93 26.69 -3.94
N THR A 193 12.67 26.35 -3.71
CA THR A 193 11.88 25.64 -4.71
C THR A 193 11.50 26.59 -5.84
N ILE A 194 12.12 26.43 -7.02
CA ILE A 194 11.88 27.28 -8.19
C ILE A 194 10.76 26.77 -9.10
N ASP A 195 10.43 25.49 -9.03
CA ASP A 195 9.30 24.86 -9.74
C ASP A 195 8.93 23.52 -9.08
N SER A 196 7.66 23.15 -9.21
CA SER A 196 7.13 21.88 -8.74
C SER A 196 6.01 21.41 -9.65
N GLN A 197 6.05 20.13 -10.10
CA GLN A 197 5.02 19.54 -10.95
C GLN A 197 4.85 18.05 -10.66
N THR A 198 3.61 17.58 -10.83
CA THR A 198 3.31 16.17 -10.67
C THR A 198 3.86 15.33 -11.82
N GLY A 199 4.52 14.22 -11.50
CA GLY A 199 4.87 13.12 -12.40
C GLY A 199 4.08 11.85 -12.13
N ASP A 200 3.03 11.96 -11.27
CA ASP A 200 2.07 10.89 -10.96
C ASP A 200 2.71 9.58 -10.48
N PHE A 201 3.87 9.66 -9.81
CA PHE A 201 4.69 8.54 -9.36
C PHE A 201 5.21 7.65 -10.49
N THR A 202 5.09 8.04 -11.75
CA THR A 202 5.49 7.24 -12.91
C THR A 202 6.86 7.63 -13.44
N ARG A 203 7.61 6.66 -14.01
CA ARG A 203 8.90 6.91 -14.64
C ARG A 203 8.76 7.86 -15.84
N ASP A 204 7.78 7.63 -16.69
CA ASP A 204 7.50 8.48 -17.86
C ASP A 204 7.07 9.90 -17.47
N GLY A 205 6.27 10.04 -16.39
CA GLY A 205 5.88 11.33 -15.83
C GLY A 205 7.09 12.09 -15.31
N GLY A 206 7.93 11.46 -14.49
CA GLY A 206 9.18 12.05 -14.00
C GLY A 206 10.09 12.51 -15.12
N LYS A 207 10.28 11.69 -16.16
CA LYS A 207 11.06 12.06 -17.35
C LYS A 207 10.49 13.28 -18.08
N THR A 208 9.19 13.25 -18.37
CA THR A 208 8.51 14.33 -19.12
C THR A 208 8.58 15.66 -18.38
N VAL A 209 8.32 15.64 -17.07
CA VAL A 209 8.37 16.86 -16.25
C VAL A 209 9.80 17.38 -16.13
N MET A 210 10.79 16.49 -15.92
CA MET A 210 12.19 16.90 -15.84
C MET A 210 12.71 17.47 -17.16
N GLU A 211 12.32 16.93 -18.32
CA GLU A 211 12.59 17.53 -19.63
C GLU A 211 12.05 18.97 -19.72
N GLY A 212 10.84 19.19 -19.18
CA GLY A 212 10.24 20.54 -19.09
C GLY A 212 11.04 21.48 -18.19
N PHE A 213 11.49 21.04 -17.03
CA PHE A 213 12.34 21.83 -16.13
C PHE A 213 13.67 22.17 -16.79
N ILE A 214 14.33 21.20 -17.43
CA ILE A 214 15.60 21.43 -18.15
C ILE A 214 15.39 22.41 -19.32
N GLN A 215 14.30 22.29 -20.07
CA GLN A 215 13.99 23.23 -21.14
C GLN A 215 13.81 24.68 -20.61
N LYS A 216 13.22 24.83 -19.43
CA LYS A 216 12.90 26.14 -18.83
C LYS A 216 14.12 26.78 -18.16
N TYR A 217 14.91 26.01 -17.45
CA TYR A 217 15.98 26.51 -16.58
C TYR A 217 17.39 26.19 -17.06
N GLY A 218 17.55 25.19 -17.95
CA GLY A 218 18.85 24.58 -18.29
C GLY A 218 19.39 23.70 -17.16
N ILE A 219 20.33 22.81 -17.46
CA ILE A 219 21.01 21.97 -16.45
C ILE A 219 21.65 22.85 -15.36
N GLU A 220 22.38 23.91 -15.77
CA GLU A 220 23.08 24.82 -14.85
C GLU A 220 22.13 25.70 -14.00
N GLY A 221 20.84 25.69 -14.29
CA GLY A 221 19.81 26.43 -13.56
C GLY A 221 19.11 25.64 -12.48
N ILE A 222 19.47 24.36 -12.26
CA ILE A 222 18.90 23.47 -11.28
C ILE A 222 20.04 22.82 -10.50
N ASP A 223 20.05 23.00 -9.18
CA ASP A 223 21.08 22.44 -8.31
C ASP A 223 20.64 21.14 -7.63
N LEU A 224 19.33 21.03 -7.32
CA LEU A 224 18.72 19.93 -6.57
C LEU A 224 17.40 19.51 -7.21
N LEU A 225 17.20 18.20 -7.32
CA LEU A 225 15.93 17.56 -7.61
C LEU A 225 15.47 16.80 -6.36
N TYR A 226 14.28 17.16 -5.85
CA TYR A 226 13.54 16.33 -4.92
C TYR A 226 12.46 15.54 -5.68
N ALA A 227 12.57 14.22 -5.73
CA ALA A 227 11.58 13.35 -6.33
C ALA A 227 10.82 12.58 -5.25
N HIS A 228 9.50 12.65 -5.29
CA HIS A 228 8.66 11.97 -4.29
C HIS A 228 8.72 10.44 -4.40
N ASN A 229 9.30 9.89 -5.48
CA ASN A 229 9.62 8.47 -5.54
C ASN A 229 10.77 8.14 -6.53
N ASP A 230 11.28 6.91 -6.41
CA ASP A 230 12.39 6.40 -7.22
C ASP A 230 12.07 6.31 -8.71
N ASP A 231 10.86 5.90 -9.10
CA ASP A 231 10.50 5.79 -10.51
C ASP A 231 10.55 7.15 -11.23
N MET A 232 10.04 8.22 -10.58
CA MET A 232 10.19 9.57 -11.14
C MET A 232 11.65 10.03 -11.14
N ALA A 233 12.45 9.72 -10.11
CA ALA A 233 13.88 10.02 -10.09
C ALA A 233 14.63 9.32 -11.23
N LEU A 234 14.33 8.05 -11.49
CA LEU A 234 14.89 7.28 -12.59
C LEU A 234 14.52 7.87 -13.96
N GLY A 235 13.26 8.32 -14.11
CA GLY A 235 12.83 9.05 -15.31
C GLY A 235 13.58 10.38 -15.48
N ALA A 236 13.78 11.12 -14.38
CA ALA A 236 14.54 12.37 -14.38
C ALA A 236 16.02 12.15 -14.74
N ILE A 237 16.64 11.07 -14.27
CA ILE A 237 18.00 10.67 -14.66
C ILE A 237 18.11 10.52 -16.17
N GLU A 238 17.16 9.84 -16.82
CA GLU A 238 17.14 9.70 -18.28
C GLU A 238 17.05 11.06 -18.99
N ALA A 239 16.23 11.99 -18.49
CA ALA A 239 16.10 13.34 -19.05
C ALA A 239 17.39 14.15 -18.91
N ILE A 240 18.04 14.10 -17.73
CA ILE A 240 19.31 14.78 -17.46
C ILE A 240 20.41 14.26 -18.38
N GLU A 241 20.57 12.92 -18.51
CA GLU A 241 21.55 12.29 -19.39
C GLU A 241 21.30 12.64 -20.87
N ALA A 242 20.04 12.63 -21.31
CA ALA A 242 19.67 13.00 -22.68
C ALA A 242 19.99 14.47 -23.01
N ALA A 243 19.94 15.36 -22.01
CA ALA A 243 20.33 16.75 -22.13
C ALA A 243 21.86 16.99 -22.03
N GLY A 244 22.63 15.94 -21.77
CA GLY A 244 24.09 15.98 -21.65
C GLY A 244 24.61 16.35 -20.26
N GLY A 245 23.74 16.36 -19.25
CA GLY A 245 24.08 16.55 -17.84
C GLY A 245 24.50 15.23 -17.17
N VAL A 246 25.09 15.34 -15.99
CA VAL A 246 25.54 14.21 -15.17
C VAL A 246 24.66 14.16 -13.90
N PRO A 247 23.67 13.24 -13.84
CA PRO A 247 22.82 13.11 -12.67
C PRO A 247 23.65 12.78 -11.41
N GLY A 248 23.25 13.30 -10.27
CA GLY A 248 23.99 13.18 -9.02
C GLY A 248 25.22 14.09 -8.88
N GLN A 249 25.63 14.78 -9.95
CA GLN A 249 26.77 15.70 -9.97
C GLN A 249 26.38 17.11 -10.42
N ASP A 250 25.83 17.27 -11.63
CA ASP A 250 25.35 18.57 -12.12
C ASP A 250 24.04 18.96 -11.43
N ILE A 251 23.18 17.97 -11.19
CA ILE A 251 21.93 18.09 -10.40
C ILE A 251 21.98 16.99 -9.36
N GLN A 252 22.02 17.37 -8.09
CA GLN A 252 21.89 16.39 -7.01
C GLN A 252 20.46 15.92 -6.89
N ILE A 253 20.27 14.65 -6.52
CA ILE A 253 18.95 14.00 -6.50
C ILE A 253 18.73 13.34 -5.15
N VAL A 254 17.63 13.68 -4.49
CA VAL A 254 17.09 12.97 -3.34
C VAL A 254 15.76 12.33 -3.72
N SER A 255 15.56 11.09 -3.32
CA SER A 255 14.41 10.28 -3.70
C SER A 255 13.85 9.49 -2.52
N ILE A 256 12.67 8.92 -2.69
CA ILE A 256 11.99 8.07 -1.72
C ILE A 256 11.58 6.76 -2.42
N ASP A 257 11.55 5.66 -1.72
CA ASP A 257 11.09 4.28 -1.92
C ASP A 257 12.18 3.26 -1.58
N ALA A 258 13.39 3.41 -2.07
CA ALA A 258 14.48 2.44 -2.01
C ALA A 258 14.17 1.13 -2.78
N VAL A 259 13.51 1.22 -3.94
CA VAL A 259 13.36 0.07 -4.85
C VAL A 259 14.71 -0.29 -5.47
N LYS A 260 14.85 -1.53 -5.91
CA LYS A 260 16.15 -2.06 -6.38
C LYS A 260 16.80 -1.23 -7.49
N ASP A 261 16.02 -0.71 -8.44
CA ASP A 261 16.53 0.16 -9.51
C ASP A 261 17.00 1.51 -8.96
N GLY A 262 16.26 2.10 -7.98
CA GLY A 262 16.65 3.32 -7.27
C GLY A 262 17.95 3.12 -6.48
N MET A 263 18.02 2.02 -5.72
CA MET A 263 19.23 1.63 -4.97
C MET A 263 20.44 1.42 -5.88
N GLN A 264 20.24 0.83 -7.08
CA GLN A 264 21.32 0.72 -8.06
C GLN A 264 21.76 2.09 -8.57
N ALA A 265 20.83 3.01 -8.84
CA ALA A 265 21.15 4.37 -9.24
C ALA A 265 21.88 5.15 -8.14
N LEU A 266 21.56 4.90 -6.87
CA LEU A 266 22.30 5.44 -5.71
C LEU A 266 23.72 4.88 -5.65
N ILE A 267 23.93 3.58 -5.84
CA ILE A 267 25.26 2.94 -5.92
C ILE A 267 26.09 3.50 -7.06
N ASP A 268 25.47 3.74 -8.22
CA ASP A 268 26.11 4.31 -9.40
C ASP A 268 26.42 5.82 -9.23
N GLY A 269 25.99 6.44 -8.14
CA GLY A 269 26.18 7.87 -7.85
C GLY A 269 25.29 8.80 -8.68
N LYS A 270 24.20 8.29 -9.25
CA LYS A 270 23.21 9.05 -10.02
C LYS A 270 22.11 9.65 -9.13
N ILE A 271 21.84 9.03 -7.99
CA ILE A 271 21.05 9.55 -6.88
C ILE A 271 22.02 9.76 -5.71
N ASN A 272 21.76 10.76 -4.87
CA ASN A 272 22.66 11.11 -3.78
C ASN A 272 22.18 10.58 -2.43
N PHE A 273 20.87 10.43 -2.25
CA PHE A 273 20.26 9.94 -1.03
C PHE A 273 18.87 9.37 -1.30
N ILE A 274 18.52 8.27 -0.62
CA ILE A 274 17.20 7.65 -0.70
C ILE A 274 16.65 7.44 0.71
N VAL A 275 15.40 7.82 0.91
CA VAL A 275 14.58 7.43 2.06
C VAL A 275 13.79 6.18 1.66
N GLU A 276 13.78 5.16 2.52
CA GLU A 276 12.95 3.98 2.31
C GLU A 276 11.47 4.32 2.50
N CYS A 277 10.63 3.72 1.67
CA CYS A 277 9.21 3.54 1.87
C CYS A 277 8.96 2.05 1.67
N ASN A 278 8.69 1.29 2.73
CA ASN A 278 8.66 -0.17 2.65
C ASN A 278 7.32 -0.69 2.08
N PRO A 279 7.31 -1.36 0.90
CA PRO A 279 6.07 -1.83 0.26
C PRO A 279 5.50 -3.13 0.85
N LEU A 280 6.22 -3.80 1.77
CA LEU A 280 5.87 -5.13 2.26
C LEU A 280 4.86 -5.04 3.41
N LEU A 281 3.64 -4.59 3.12
CA LEU A 281 2.57 -4.36 4.09
C LEU A 281 1.59 -5.53 4.20
N GLY A 282 1.69 -6.53 3.32
CA GLY A 282 0.69 -7.58 3.17
C GLY A 282 0.43 -8.38 4.46
N ASP A 283 1.48 -8.86 5.13
CA ASP A 283 1.34 -9.67 6.34
C ASP A 283 0.67 -8.89 7.48
N LEU A 284 1.00 -7.61 7.62
CA LEU A 284 0.37 -6.73 8.62
C LEU A 284 -1.10 -6.49 8.29
N ALA A 285 -1.42 -6.18 7.03
CA ALA A 285 -2.80 -5.98 6.59
C ALA A 285 -3.64 -7.25 6.78
N ALA A 286 -3.10 -8.43 6.43
CA ALA A 286 -3.78 -9.71 6.62
C ALA A 286 -3.98 -10.05 8.11
N GLY A 287 -3.00 -9.73 8.95
CA GLY A 287 -3.13 -9.82 10.41
C GLY A 287 -4.27 -8.97 10.93
N LEU A 288 -4.31 -7.69 10.56
CA LEU A 288 -5.37 -6.76 10.96
C LEU A 288 -6.77 -7.21 10.50
N VAL A 289 -6.89 -7.74 9.28
CA VAL A 289 -8.17 -8.31 8.81
C VAL A 289 -8.63 -9.45 9.71
N ARG A 290 -7.74 -10.38 10.08
CA ARG A 290 -8.08 -11.50 10.99
C ARG A 290 -8.50 -11.01 12.37
N ASP A 291 -7.74 -10.08 12.96
CA ASP A 291 -7.99 -9.55 14.29
C ASP A 291 -9.34 -8.81 14.37
N VAL A 292 -9.62 -7.95 13.36
CA VAL A 292 -10.90 -7.23 13.26
C VAL A 292 -12.07 -8.19 13.10
N LEU A 293 -11.97 -9.20 12.24
CA LEU A 293 -13.03 -10.19 12.04
C LEU A 293 -13.22 -11.11 13.27
N ALA A 294 -12.18 -11.33 14.06
CA ALA A 294 -12.27 -12.03 15.35
C ALA A 294 -12.90 -11.17 16.46
N GLY A 295 -13.13 -9.87 16.19
CA GLY A 295 -13.65 -8.92 17.18
C GLY A 295 -12.62 -8.48 18.21
N GLU A 296 -11.34 -8.60 17.89
CA GLU A 296 -10.25 -8.09 18.73
C GLU A 296 -10.21 -6.54 18.67
N ASP A 297 -9.75 -5.94 19.77
CA ASP A 297 -9.53 -4.49 19.83
C ASP A 297 -8.19 -4.16 19.15
N VAL A 298 -8.23 -3.54 17.96
CA VAL A 298 -7.05 -3.17 17.19
C VAL A 298 -6.75 -1.67 17.31
N GLU A 299 -5.49 -1.32 17.37
CA GLU A 299 -5.09 0.08 17.28
C GLU A 299 -5.50 0.66 15.91
N LYS A 300 -5.80 1.96 15.89
CA LYS A 300 -6.27 2.62 14.67
C LYS A 300 -5.16 2.77 13.63
N THR A 301 -3.91 2.94 14.06
CA THR A 301 -2.76 3.28 13.21
C THR A 301 -1.59 2.34 13.47
N HIS A 302 -1.06 1.74 12.40
CA HIS A 302 0.08 0.84 12.43
C HIS A 302 1.16 1.35 11.47
N PHE A 303 2.19 1.98 12.01
CA PHE A 303 3.32 2.45 11.23
C PHE A 303 4.36 1.34 11.01
N VAL A 304 4.82 1.24 9.77
CA VAL A 304 6.08 0.53 9.43
C VAL A 304 7.20 1.54 9.46
N GLU A 305 8.33 1.19 10.07
CA GLU A 305 9.48 2.08 10.14
C GLU A 305 10.28 2.05 8.84
N ASP A 306 10.68 3.25 8.41
CA ASP A 306 11.54 3.46 7.26
C ASP A 306 12.99 3.70 7.66
N GLN A 307 13.89 3.47 6.70
CA GLN A 307 15.32 3.69 6.82
C GLN A 307 15.77 4.73 5.80
N THR A 308 17.04 5.09 5.88
CA THR A 308 17.67 5.96 4.87
C THR A 308 18.92 5.29 4.33
N PHE A 309 19.26 5.58 3.07
CA PHE A 309 20.41 4.98 2.42
C PHE A 309 21.31 6.02 1.78
N THR A 310 22.58 5.94 2.15
CA THR A 310 23.68 6.53 1.40
C THR A 310 24.20 5.52 0.38
N GLN A 311 25.05 5.98 -0.54
CA GLN A 311 25.68 5.13 -1.56
C GLN A 311 26.39 3.90 -0.96
N GLU A 312 27.11 4.08 0.18
CA GLU A 312 27.81 3.00 0.87
C GLU A 312 26.83 1.98 1.46
N GLN A 313 25.81 2.45 2.18
CA GLN A 313 24.78 1.60 2.79
C GLN A 313 23.97 0.82 1.74
N ALA A 314 23.65 1.45 0.59
CA ALA A 314 22.94 0.80 -0.50
C ALA A 314 23.73 -0.39 -1.06
N ALA A 315 25.05 -0.23 -1.24
CA ALA A 315 25.92 -1.30 -1.74
C ALA A 315 26.00 -2.50 -0.78
N GLU A 316 25.82 -2.29 0.52
CA GLU A 316 25.83 -3.37 1.52
C GLU A 316 24.56 -4.21 1.52
N VAL A 317 23.42 -3.62 1.16
CA VAL A 317 22.09 -4.25 1.34
C VAL A 317 21.40 -4.66 0.04
N ILE A 318 21.84 -4.19 -1.13
CA ILE A 318 21.13 -4.36 -2.41
C ILE A 318 20.85 -5.82 -2.77
N ASP A 319 21.78 -6.74 -2.47
CA ASP A 319 21.62 -8.16 -2.76
C ASP A 319 20.53 -8.83 -1.91
N SER A 320 20.18 -8.23 -0.77
CA SER A 320 19.15 -8.72 0.14
C SER A 320 17.79 -8.03 -0.04
N ARG A 321 17.69 -6.99 -0.89
CA ARG A 321 16.43 -6.28 -1.14
C ARG A 321 15.42 -7.18 -1.83
N ALA A 322 14.23 -7.24 -1.28
CA ALA A 322 13.11 -8.04 -1.83
C ALA A 322 12.38 -7.33 -2.99
N TYR A 323 12.60 -6.02 -3.16
CA TYR A 323 11.90 -5.15 -4.13
C TYR A 323 12.82 -4.11 -4.73
#